data_6188291a2a57397eadc82f5ae9b94154
#
_entry.id   6188291a2a57397eadc82f5ae9b94154
#
_cell.length_a   1.000
_cell.length_b   1.000
_cell.length_c   1.000
_cell.angle_alpha   90.00
_cell.angle_beta   90.00
_cell.angle_gamma   90.00
#
_symmetry.space_group_name_H-M   'P 1'
#
loop_
_entity.id
_entity.type
_entity.pdbx_description
1 polymer ?
#
loop_
_entity_poly.entity_id
_entity_poly.type
_entity_poly.pdbx_seq_one_letter_code
_entity_poly.pdbx_strand_id
1 'polypeptide(L)'
;MGMPRRAVALAGFGVLLAVGAVLATLGTDEPTTWVDGRPPSRVEARLVVDAAPVRTIDPYRGLGTWVDAYDFDPAYVPGAITVRPVDVADMADHGVGTLYLQSSRSDSRATSLVSDPWLLAGFLLAADRADVDVVAWYLPKWRDDDEDLDRLLAVDRFSVLGRRFAGLAVDIEWNRDDLGAIERSDRLVDLTDRLRRTVGGDPLAAIVMPPIITDQINLAFWPGFPWDELADRYDVWMTMGYWSFRTEEHADPAFYTAENIRRVRANLDQPEAVVHGIGGIGSADGTALVDPGEPLATIDDLGPFVAALSDEGAVGGSIYDWATTGTQARRLLADLMAGFSEASTAR
;
A
#
# COMPACT_ATOMS: atom_id res chain seq x y z
N MET A 1 -40.05 15.34 -23.33
CA MET A 1 -38.98 16.02 -24.10
C MET A 1 -37.66 15.48 -23.56
N GLY A 2 -37.11 14.46 -24.22
CA GLY A 2 -35.93 13.77 -23.72
C GLY A 2 -34.66 14.39 -24.27
N MET A 3 -33.66 14.55 -23.41
CA MET A 3 -32.30 14.86 -23.83
C MET A 3 -31.45 13.56 -23.91
N PRO A 4 -30.55 13.41 -24.85
CA PRO A 4 -29.88 12.16 -25.14
C PRO A 4 -28.69 11.91 -24.19
N ARG A 5 -28.73 10.80 -23.49
CA ARG A 5 -27.59 10.18 -22.82
C ARG A 5 -26.66 9.52 -23.85
N ARG A 6 -25.77 10.26 -24.48
CA ARG A 6 -24.72 9.69 -25.35
C ARG A 6 -23.52 10.67 -25.43
N ALA A 7 -22.62 10.67 -24.47
CA ALA A 7 -21.30 11.28 -24.64
C ALA A 7 -20.20 10.78 -23.67
N VAL A 8 -20.51 9.95 -22.67
CA VAL A 8 -19.52 9.57 -21.64
C VAL A 8 -18.88 8.20 -21.91
N ALA A 9 -19.42 7.42 -22.84
CA ALA A 9 -18.93 6.05 -23.09
C ALA A 9 -17.69 5.94 -24.02
N LEU A 10 -17.28 7.01 -24.69
CA LEU A 10 -16.22 6.93 -25.71
C LEU A 10 -14.80 7.18 -25.21
N ALA A 11 -14.62 7.87 -24.10
CA ALA A 11 -13.28 8.13 -23.55
C ALA A 11 -12.68 6.92 -22.81
N GLY A 12 -13.54 6.09 -22.17
CA GLY A 12 -13.10 4.87 -21.50
C GLY A 12 -12.71 3.75 -22.45
N PHE A 13 -13.32 3.70 -23.62
CA PHE A 13 -13.09 2.62 -24.58
C PHE A 13 -11.74 2.74 -25.31
N GLY A 14 -11.25 3.96 -25.52
CA GLY A 14 -9.96 4.21 -26.19
C GLY A 14 -8.74 3.78 -25.36
N VAL A 15 -8.81 3.95 -24.07
CA VAL A 15 -7.72 3.55 -23.15
C VAL A 15 -7.70 2.03 -22.98
N LEU A 16 -8.87 1.39 -22.89
CA LEU A 16 -8.98 -0.07 -22.79
C LEU A 16 -8.44 -0.78 -24.04
N LEU A 17 -8.67 -0.24 -25.24
CA LEU A 17 -8.14 -0.81 -26.48
C LEU A 17 -6.62 -0.68 -26.59
N ALA A 18 -6.04 0.41 -26.11
CA ALA A 18 -4.58 0.61 -26.14
C ALA A 18 -3.88 -0.32 -25.16
N VAL A 19 -4.41 -0.49 -23.92
CA VAL A 19 -3.87 -1.42 -22.93
C VAL A 19 -4.09 -2.88 -23.37
N GLY A 20 -5.24 -3.20 -23.95
CA GLY A 20 -5.54 -4.53 -24.48
C GLY A 20 -4.60 -4.95 -25.63
N ALA A 21 -4.28 -4.03 -26.53
CA ALA A 21 -3.33 -4.29 -27.61
C ALA A 21 -1.91 -4.54 -27.08
N VAL A 22 -1.50 -3.84 -26.01
CA VAL A 22 -0.17 -4.01 -25.41
C VAL A 22 -0.05 -5.33 -24.65
N LEU A 23 -1.08 -5.70 -23.88
CA LEU A 23 -1.04 -6.97 -23.12
C LEU A 23 -1.17 -8.21 -24.03
N ALA A 24 -1.89 -8.10 -25.13
CA ALA A 24 -1.98 -9.19 -26.12
C ALA A 24 -0.66 -9.42 -26.87
N THR A 25 0.23 -8.42 -26.91
CA THR A 25 1.54 -8.51 -27.57
C THR A 25 2.67 -8.94 -26.64
N LEU A 26 2.48 -8.85 -25.31
CA LEU A 26 3.47 -9.29 -24.32
C LEU A 26 3.62 -10.83 -24.21
N GLY A 27 2.75 -11.59 -24.85
CA GLY A 27 2.78 -13.06 -24.90
C GLY A 27 3.49 -13.65 -26.13
N THR A 28 4.09 -12.85 -27.01
CA THR A 28 4.82 -13.31 -28.18
C THR A 28 6.30 -12.94 -28.05
N ASP A 29 7.20 -13.84 -28.36
CA ASP A 29 8.67 -13.63 -28.36
C ASP A 29 9.16 -12.61 -29.41
N GLU A 30 8.25 -11.86 -30.05
CA GLU A 30 8.54 -10.85 -31.06
C GLU A 30 8.51 -9.43 -30.47
N PRO A 31 9.53 -8.61 -30.69
CA PRO A 31 9.56 -7.23 -30.21
C PRO A 31 8.48 -6.37 -30.87
N THR A 32 7.65 -5.71 -30.08
CA THR A 32 6.43 -5.02 -30.50
C THR A 32 6.58 -3.53 -30.81
N THR A 33 7.77 -2.97 -30.65
CA THR A 33 8.09 -1.57 -31.00
C THR A 33 9.00 -1.51 -32.21
N TRP A 34 8.65 -0.63 -33.16
CA TRP A 34 9.45 -0.37 -34.36
C TRP A 34 10.18 0.96 -34.23
N VAL A 35 11.50 0.92 -34.38
CA VAL A 35 12.32 2.13 -34.48
C VAL A 35 12.76 2.28 -35.93
N ASP A 36 12.48 3.45 -36.51
CA ASP A 36 12.81 3.75 -37.92
C ASP A 36 12.29 2.72 -38.95
N GLY A 37 11.08 2.14 -38.69
CA GLY A 37 10.45 1.15 -39.57
C GLY A 37 11.12 -0.25 -39.52
N ARG A 38 11.96 -0.51 -38.52
CA ARG A 38 12.57 -1.83 -38.27
C ARG A 38 12.10 -2.38 -36.92
N PRO A 39 11.95 -3.69 -36.80
CA PRO A 39 11.74 -4.29 -35.49
C PRO A 39 12.94 -3.97 -34.58
N PRO A 40 12.72 -3.62 -33.30
CA PRO A 40 13.83 -3.38 -32.39
C PRO A 40 14.70 -4.63 -32.28
N SER A 41 16.01 -4.42 -32.18
CA SER A 41 16.90 -5.53 -31.92
C SER A 41 16.58 -6.17 -30.56
N ARG A 42 16.91 -7.45 -30.37
CA ARG A 42 16.71 -8.12 -29.06
C ARG A 42 17.43 -7.37 -27.92
N VAL A 43 18.50 -6.65 -28.24
CA VAL A 43 19.24 -5.81 -27.28
C VAL A 43 18.45 -4.56 -26.93
N GLU A 44 17.84 -3.89 -27.93
CA GLU A 44 16.99 -2.70 -27.68
C GLU A 44 15.71 -3.04 -26.94
N ALA A 45 15.05 -4.16 -27.27
CA ALA A 45 13.90 -4.66 -26.54
C ALA A 45 14.26 -5.01 -25.07
N ARG A 46 15.45 -5.60 -24.87
CA ARG A 46 15.96 -5.96 -23.54
C ARG A 46 16.33 -4.71 -22.73
N LEU A 47 16.94 -3.69 -23.37
CA LEU A 47 17.27 -2.42 -22.71
C LEU A 47 16.02 -1.66 -22.25
N VAL A 48 14.91 -1.75 -22.98
CA VAL A 48 13.62 -1.15 -22.58
C VAL A 48 12.99 -1.92 -21.39
N VAL A 49 13.21 -3.23 -21.30
CA VAL A 49 12.70 -4.06 -20.19
C VAL A 49 13.62 -3.97 -18.96
N ASP A 50 14.93 -3.87 -19.16
CA ASP A 50 15.93 -3.78 -18.07
C ASP A 50 15.99 -2.35 -17.44
N ALA A 51 15.28 -1.37 -17.97
CA ALA A 51 15.26 0.01 -17.47
C ALA A 51 14.16 0.29 -16.42
N ALA A 52 13.59 -0.76 -15.80
CA ALA A 52 12.74 -0.54 -14.64
C ALA A 52 13.55 0.16 -13.54
N PRO A 53 13.05 1.25 -12.95
CA PRO A 53 13.78 1.99 -11.91
C PRO A 53 14.15 1.05 -10.75
N VAL A 54 15.36 1.24 -10.21
CA VAL A 54 15.79 0.53 -8.99
C VAL A 54 14.85 0.95 -7.87
N ARG A 55 14.31 -0.02 -7.13
CA ARG A 55 13.47 0.27 -5.97
C ARG A 55 14.33 0.78 -4.82
N THR A 56 13.82 1.78 -4.12
CA THR A 56 14.42 2.38 -2.93
C THR A 56 13.38 2.46 -1.82
N ILE A 57 13.77 2.95 -0.63
CA ILE A 57 12.83 3.23 0.46
C ILE A 57 12.10 4.57 0.29
N ASP A 58 12.44 5.37 -0.73
CA ASP A 58 11.85 6.70 -0.92
C ASP A 58 10.33 6.69 -1.06
N PRO A 59 9.69 5.71 -1.72
CA PRO A 59 8.23 5.60 -1.78
C PRO A 59 7.53 5.45 -0.43
N TYR A 60 8.26 5.12 0.63
CA TYR A 60 7.67 5.00 1.97
C TYR A 60 7.80 6.29 2.79
N ARG A 61 8.37 7.36 2.20
CA ARG A 61 8.57 8.66 2.84
C ARG A 61 7.38 9.60 2.60
N GLY A 62 7.22 10.57 3.52
CA GLY A 62 6.23 11.63 3.37
C GLY A 62 4.79 11.12 3.50
N LEU A 63 3.87 11.78 2.79
CA LEU A 63 2.44 11.49 2.86
C LEU A 63 2.04 10.34 1.93
N GLY A 64 1.49 9.28 2.50
CA GLY A 64 0.86 8.19 1.77
C GLY A 64 -0.66 8.14 1.94
N THR A 65 -1.33 7.35 1.11
CA THR A 65 -2.74 6.98 1.28
C THR A 65 -2.97 5.53 0.87
N TRP A 66 -4.09 4.97 1.30
CA TRP A 66 -4.42 3.55 1.13
C TRP A 66 -5.65 3.38 0.25
N VAL A 67 -5.63 2.31 -0.53
CA VAL A 67 -6.79 1.83 -1.29
C VAL A 67 -6.78 0.31 -1.22
N ASP A 68 -7.85 -0.26 -0.72
CA ASP A 68 -8.00 -1.70 -0.65
C ASP A 68 -8.83 -2.28 -1.82
N ALA A 69 -8.91 -3.60 -1.89
CA ALA A 69 -9.63 -4.26 -2.98
C ALA A 69 -11.14 -4.02 -2.94
N TYR A 70 -11.69 -3.65 -1.79
CA TYR A 70 -13.12 -3.33 -1.67
C TYR A 70 -13.46 -1.94 -2.21
N ASP A 71 -12.47 -1.07 -2.40
CA ASP A 71 -12.67 0.24 -3.00
C ASP A 71 -12.71 0.21 -4.52
N PHE A 72 -11.92 -0.67 -5.14
CA PHE A 72 -11.69 -0.56 -6.59
C PHE A 72 -11.95 -1.83 -7.40
N ASP A 73 -11.87 -3.04 -6.81
CA ASP A 73 -11.97 -4.28 -7.58
C ASP A 73 -13.42 -4.79 -7.64
N PRO A 74 -14.04 -4.85 -8.83
CA PRO A 74 -15.43 -5.28 -9.00
C PRO A 74 -15.71 -6.70 -8.50
N ALA A 75 -14.69 -7.55 -8.35
CA ALA A 75 -14.86 -8.88 -7.79
C ALA A 75 -15.28 -8.83 -6.31
N TYR A 76 -14.91 -7.76 -5.61
CA TYR A 76 -15.15 -7.59 -4.17
C TYR A 76 -16.24 -6.57 -3.87
N VAL A 77 -16.45 -5.60 -4.76
CA VAL A 77 -17.47 -4.55 -4.63
C VAL A 77 -18.60 -4.76 -5.64
N PRO A 78 -19.65 -5.50 -5.29
CA PRO A 78 -20.82 -5.59 -6.14
C PRO A 78 -21.57 -4.25 -6.11
N GLY A 79 -21.24 -3.32 -7.00
CA GLY A 79 -21.90 -2.02 -7.06
C GLY A 79 -21.02 -0.88 -7.55
N ALA A 80 -21.03 0.24 -6.86
CA ALA A 80 -20.24 1.41 -7.22
C ALA A 80 -18.83 1.29 -6.65
N ILE A 81 -17.84 1.19 -7.52
CA ILE A 81 -16.43 1.39 -7.19
C ILE A 81 -16.26 2.79 -6.60
N THR A 82 -15.63 2.91 -5.45
CA THR A 82 -15.41 4.17 -4.73
C THR A 82 -14.14 4.88 -5.17
N VAL A 83 -13.09 4.12 -5.51
CA VAL A 83 -11.80 4.65 -5.96
C VAL A 83 -11.42 4.09 -7.33
N ARG A 84 -10.97 4.95 -8.22
CA ARG A 84 -10.60 4.63 -9.61
C ARG A 84 -9.22 5.17 -9.93
N PRO A 85 -8.55 4.65 -10.97
CA PRO A 85 -7.27 5.19 -11.43
C PRO A 85 -7.25 6.71 -11.68
N VAL A 86 -8.37 7.30 -12.08
CA VAL A 86 -8.48 8.76 -12.30
C VAL A 86 -8.34 9.57 -11.00
N ASP A 87 -8.68 8.98 -9.87
CA ASP A 87 -8.64 9.66 -8.56
C ASP A 87 -7.20 9.85 -8.05
N VAL A 88 -6.20 9.18 -8.67
CA VAL A 88 -4.79 9.39 -8.34
C VAL A 88 -4.33 10.84 -8.58
N ALA A 89 -4.92 11.52 -9.56
CA ALA A 89 -4.64 12.95 -9.77
C ALA A 89 -5.12 13.80 -8.58
N ASP A 90 -6.29 13.48 -8.01
CA ASP A 90 -6.80 14.15 -6.81
C ASP A 90 -5.93 13.82 -5.58
N MET A 91 -5.38 12.60 -5.49
CA MET A 91 -4.40 12.23 -4.45
C MET A 91 -3.16 13.12 -4.54
N ALA A 92 -2.58 13.26 -5.73
CA ALA A 92 -1.43 14.13 -5.99
C ALA A 92 -1.73 15.60 -5.64
N ASP A 93 -2.90 16.10 -6.04
CA ASP A 93 -3.34 17.48 -5.72
C ASP A 93 -3.49 17.72 -4.20
N HIS A 94 -3.62 16.66 -3.42
CA HIS A 94 -3.62 16.68 -1.95
C HIS A 94 -2.26 16.26 -1.34
N GLY A 95 -1.17 16.36 -2.10
CA GLY A 95 0.19 16.13 -1.62
C GLY A 95 0.57 14.68 -1.33
N VAL A 96 -0.26 13.72 -1.76
CA VAL A 96 0.06 12.29 -1.63
C VAL A 96 1.20 11.94 -2.57
N GLY A 97 2.34 11.52 -2.01
CA GLY A 97 3.50 11.03 -2.76
C GLY A 97 3.41 9.53 -3.05
N THR A 98 2.66 8.76 -2.23
CA THR A 98 2.58 7.31 -2.39
C THR A 98 1.17 6.77 -2.18
N LEU A 99 0.72 5.98 -3.14
CA LEU A 99 -0.48 5.16 -3.05
C LEU A 99 -0.10 3.74 -2.61
N TYR A 100 -0.57 3.30 -1.44
CA TYR A 100 -0.53 1.91 -0.99
C TYR A 100 -1.75 1.18 -1.52
N LEU A 101 -1.56 0.30 -2.52
CA LEU A 101 -2.66 -0.35 -3.24
C LEU A 101 -2.71 -1.86 -2.94
N GLN A 102 -3.85 -2.37 -2.47
CA GLN A 102 -4.05 -3.82 -2.32
C GLN A 102 -4.05 -4.52 -3.68
N SER A 103 -2.89 -5.03 -4.07
CA SER A 103 -2.67 -5.54 -5.42
C SER A 103 -2.92 -7.04 -5.58
N SER A 104 -3.22 -7.72 -4.48
CA SER A 104 -3.64 -9.13 -4.47
C SER A 104 -4.52 -9.43 -3.25
N ARG A 105 -5.34 -10.47 -3.38
CA ARG A 105 -6.19 -10.95 -2.28
C ARG A 105 -6.43 -12.45 -2.40
N SER A 106 -6.16 -13.21 -1.34
CA SER A 106 -6.56 -14.62 -1.22
C SER A 106 -8.03 -14.69 -0.79
N ASP A 107 -8.90 -14.88 -1.77
CA ASP A 107 -10.36 -14.95 -1.59
C ASP A 107 -10.95 -15.86 -2.67
N SER A 108 -12.05 -16.54 -2.38
CA SER A 108 -12.73 -17.43 -3.33
C SER A 108 -13.26 -16.71 -4.60
N ARG A 109 -13.37 -15.40 -4.56
CA ARG A 109 -13.77 -14.54 -5.69
C ARG A 109 -12.58 -14.11 -6.55
N ALA A 110 -11.35 -14.31 -6.07
CA ALA A 110 -10.15 -13.95 -6.83
C ALA A 110 -10.07 -14.78 -8.12
N THR A 111 -9.96 -14.12 -9.26
CA THR A 111 -9.88 -14.75 -10.57
C THR A 111 -8.43 -14.95 -11.04
N SER A 112 -7.47 -14.34 -10.35
CA SER A 112 -6.04 -14.42 -10.64
C SER A 112 -5.19 -14.24 -9.37
N LEU A 113 -3.88 -14.38 -9.50
CA LEU A 113 -2.94 -14.12 -8.40
C LEU A 113 -2.81 -12.63 -8.04
N VAL A 114 -3.24 -11.73 -8.92
CA VAL A 114 -3.31 -10.29 -8.65
C VAL A 114 -4.77 -9.85 -8.68
N SER A 115 -5.10 -8.70 -8.09
CA SER A 115 -6.39 -8.02 -8.27
C SER A 115 -6.61 -7.72 -9.75
N ASP A 116 -7.76 -7.15 -10.14
CA ASP A 116 -8.05 -6.92 -11.57
C ASP A 116 -6.83 -6.28 -12.28
N PRO A 117 -6.17 -7.01 -13.20
CA PRO A 117 -4.91 -6.55 -13.79
C PRO A 117 -5.07 -5.31 -14.69
N TRP A 118 -6.29 -5.04 -15.19
CA TRP A 118 -6.58 -3.84 -15.98
C TRP A 118 -6.67 -2.61 -15.09
N LEU A 119 -7.27 -2.76 -13.92
CA LEU A 119 -7.32 -1.69 -12.93
C LEU A 119 -5.95 -1.42 -12.34
N LEU A 120 -5.18 -2.45 -11.98
CA LEU A 120 -3.79 -2.28 -11.54
C LEU A 120 -2.93 -1.55 -12.57
N ALA A 121 -3.04 -1.93 -13.85
CA ALA A 121 -2.38 -1.22 -14.94
C ALA A 121 -2.85 0.24 -15.03
N GLY A 122 -4.14 0.48 -14.86
CA GLY A 122 -4.73 1.81 -14.83
C GLY A 122 -4.17 2.68 -13.72
N PHE A 123 -4.04 2.14 -12.49
CA PHE A 123 -3.44 2.84 -11.34
C PHE A 123 -1.97 3.17 -11.58
N LEU A 124 -1.15 2.22 -12.06
CA LEU A 124 0.26 2.47 -12.36
C LEU A 124 0.45 3.56 -13.42
N LEU A 125 -0.38 3.56 -14.48
CA LEU A 125 -0.30 4.57 -15.53
C LEU A 125 -0.84 5.94 -15.09
N ALA A 126 -1.82 5.98 -14.20
CA ALA A 126 -2.30 7.24 -13.63
C ALA A 126 -1.27 7.83 -12.65
N ALA A 127 -0.68 7.01 -11.83
CA ALA A 127 0.36 7.37 -10.87
C ALA A 127 1.61 7.93 -11.57
N ASP A 128 2.09 7.27 -12.63
CA ASP A 128 3.20 7.77 -13.45
C ASP A 128 2.94 9.17 -14.05
N ARG A 129 1.68 9.48 -14.40
CA ARG A 129 1.32 10.82 -14.91
C ARG A 129 1.23 11.87 -13.82
N ALA A 130 0.92 11.46 -12.61
CA ALA A 130 0.70 12.33 -11.47
C ALA A 130 1.94 12.47 -10.57
N ASP A 131 3.05 11.81 -10.92
CA ASP A 131 4.28 11.72 -10.10
C ASP A 131 4.00 11.16 -8.70
N VAL A 132 3.17 10.12 -8.65
CA VAL A 132 2.82 9.37 -7.43
C VAL A 132 3.42 7.97 -7.53
N ASP A 133 4.11 7.54 -6.49
CA ASP A 133 4.57 6.15 -6.39
C ASP A 133 3.42 5.21 -6.02
N VAL A 134 3.48 3.96 -6.48
CA VAL A 134 2.54 2.93 -6.06
C VAL A 134 3.30 1.80 -5.36
N VAL A 135 3.03 1.62 -4.09
CA VAL A 135 3.50 0.48 -3.30
C VAL A 135 2.37 -0.55 -3.26
N ALA A 136 2.66 -1.76 -3.75
CA ALA A 136 1.70 -2.85 -3.67
C ALA A 136 1.70 -3.48 -2.29
N TRP A 137 0.52 -3.90 -1.81
CA TRP A 137 0.45 -4.67 -0.58
C TRP A 137 -0.46 -5.90 -0.71
N TYR A 138 -0.17 -6.91 0.11
CA TYR A 138 -0.90 -8.17 0.17
C TYR A 138 -0.97 -8.68 1.61
N LEU A 139 -2.15 -9.19 2.00
CA LEU A 139 -2.42 -9.81 3.29
C LEU A 139 -2.40 -11.34 3.16
N PRO A 140 -1.32 -12.04 3.58
CA PRO A 140 -1.27 -13.50 3.62
C PRO A 140 -2.36 -14.07 4.51
N LYS A 141 -2.95 -15.19 4.08
CA LYS A 141 -4.04 -15.84 4.81
C LYS A 141 -3.62 -17.12 5.52
N TRP A 142 -2.37 -17.54 5.36
CA TRP A 142 -1.79 -18.74 6.00
C TRP A 142 -2.60 -20.02 5.75
N ARG A 143 -3.31 -20.10 4.61
CA ARG A 143 -4.05 -21.29 4.19
C ARG A 143 -3.18 -22.20 3.34
N ASP A 144 -2.43 -21.60 2.45
CA ASP A 144 -1.49 -22.22 1.54
C ASP A 144 -0.30 -21.27 1.37
N ASP A 145 0.86 -21.63 1.94
CA ASP A 145 2.04 -20.78 1.97
C ASP A 145 2.65 -20.63 0.56
N ASP A 146 2.43 -21.59 -0.33
CA ASP A 146 2.85 -21.49 -1.74
C ASP A 146 1.93 -20.51 -2.50
N GLU A 147 0.62 -20.53 -2.25
CA GLU A 147 -0.30 -19.52 -2.80
C GLU A 147 0.04 -18.12 -2.32
N ASP A 148 0.29 -17.92 -1.02
CA ASP A 148 0.66 -16.61 -0.46
C ASP A 148 1.95 -16.09 -1.10
N LEU A 149 2.97 -16.95 -1.28
CA LEU A 149 4.19 -16.58 -1.98
C LEU A 149 3.96 -16.27 -3.46
N ASP A 150 3.21 -17.11 -4.17
CA ASP A 150 2.93 -16.92 -5.60
C ASP A 150 2.20 -15.59 -5.85
N ARG A 151 1.30 -15.17 -4.95
CA ARG A 151 0.62 -13.88 -5.00
C ARG A 151 1.58 -12.71 -4.81
N LEU A 152 2.45 -12.78 -3.79
CA LEU A 152 3.49 -11.77 -3.57
C LEU A 152 4.42 -11.63 -4.78
N LEU A 153 4.86 -12.75 -5.35
CA LEU A 153 5.74 -12.76 -6.52
C LEU A 153 5.04 -12.32 -7.81
N ALA A 154 3.74 -12.61 -7.95
CA ALA A 154 2.96 -12.12 -9.09
C ALA A 154 2.82 -10.59 -9.05
N VAL A 155 2.58 -10.02 -7.86
CA VAL A 155 2.55 -8.58 -7.63
C VAL A 155 3.93 -7.95 -7.87
N ASP A 156 4.99 -8.53 -7.34
CA ASP A 156 6.36 -8.04 -7.52
C ASP A 156 6.75 -7.92 -9.01
N ARG A 157 6.34 -8.89 -9.82
CA ARG A 157 6.63 -8.96 -11.26
C ARG A 157 5.66 -8.18 -12.13
N PHE A 158 4.55 -7.71 -11.55
CA PHE A 158 3.53 -7.00 -12.33
C PHE A 158 4.09 -5.71 -12.91
N SER A 159 3.90 -5.52 -14.21
CA SER A 159 4.34 -4.32 -14.91
C SER A 159 3.47 -4.01 -16.12
N VAL A 160 3.41 -2.74 -16.49
CA VAL A 160 2.71 -2.25 -17.68
C VAL A 160 3.53 -1.14 -18.34
N LEU A 161 3.85 -1.27 -19.61
CA LEU A 161 4.63 -0.27 -20.38
C LEU A 161 5.94 0.17 -19.67
N GLY A 162 6.64 -0.77 -19.04
CA GLY A 162 7.86 -0.50 -18.28
C GLY A 162 7.63 0.14 -16.91
N ARG A 163 6.39 0.35 -16.47
CA ARG A 163 6.04 0.80 -15.10
C ARG A 163 5.75 -0.42 -14.24
N ARG A 164 6.31 -0.44 -13.05
CA ARG A 164 6.07 -1.46 -12.01
C ARG A 164 5.75 -0.80 -10.68
N PHE A 165 5.30 -1.57 -9.72
CA PHE A 165 5.17 -1.08 -8.35
C PHE A 165 6.52 -0.61 -7.80
N ALA A 166 6.53 0.55 -7.15
CA ALA A 166 7.72 1.17 -6.57
C ALA A 166 8.21 0.42 -5.31
N GLY A 167 7.34 -0.36 -4.69
CA GLY A 167 7.64 -1.18 -3.51
C GLY A 167 6.65 -2.31 -3.33
N LEU A 168 6.95 -3.18 -2.35
CA LEU A 168 6.10 -4.29 -1.93
C LEU A 168 5.98 -4.28 -0.40
N ALA A 169 4.77 -4.44 0.11
CA ALA A 169 4.48 -4.56 1.52
C ALA A 169 3.72 -5.86 1.83
N VAL A 170 4.11 -6.52 2.90
CA VAL A 170 3.42 -7.69 3.43
C VAL A 170 2.61 -7.26 4.64
N ASP A 171 1.31 -7.49 4.61
CA ASP A 171 0.40 -7.17 5.70
C ASP A 171 0.34 -8.35 6.69
N ILE A 172 0.83 -8.12 7.91
CA ILE A 172 1.09 -9.16 8.91
C ILE A 172 0.10 -9.01 10.06
N GLU A 173 -1.18 -9.25 9.77
CA GLU A 173 -2.23 -9.12 10.79
C GLU A 173 -3.13 -10.37 10.91
N TRP A 174 -3.24 -11.18 9.86
CA TRP A 174 -4.25 -12.23 9.81
C TRP A 174 -4.08 -13.28 10.89
N ASN A 175 -5.04 -13.34 11.79
CA ASN A 175 -5.13 -14.36 12.81
C ASN A 175 -6.13 -15.46 12.40
N ARG A 176 -5.67 -16.70 12.38
CA ARG A 176 -6.50 -17.88 12.18
C ARG A 176 -6.68 -18.59 13.50
N ASP A 177 -7.94 -18.86 13.88
CA ASP A 177 -8.28 -19.55 15.13
C ASP A 177 -7.72 -20.99 15.20
N ASP A 178 -7.48 -21.61 14.03
CA ASP A 178 -6.97 -22.99 13.92
C ASP A 178 -5.44 -23.06 13.80
N LEU A 179 -4.74 -21.91 13.81
CA LEU A 179 -3.30 -21.82 13.68
C LEU A 179 -2.67 -21.24 14.94
N GLY A 180 -1.87 -22.03 15.64
CA GLY A 180 -1.15 -21.58 16.83
C GLY A 180 -0.15 -20.46 16.53
N ALA A 181 0.13 -19.60 17.51
CA ALA A 181 1.02 -18.46 17.33
C ALA A 181 2.44 -18.86 16.90
N ILE A 182 2.97 -19.96 17.43
CA ILE A 182 4.30 -20.47 17.05
C ILE A 182 4.30 -20.89 15.57
N GLU A 183 3.34 -21.73 15.17
CA GLU A 183 3.26 -22.18 13.77
C GLU A 183 3.06 -21.00 12.82
N ARG A 184 2.27 -19.97 13.21
CA ARG A 184 2.07 -18.77 12.42
C ARG A 184 3.37 -17.97 12.27
N SER A 185 4.17 -17.87 13.35
CA SER A 185 5.49 -17.25 13.32
C SER A 185 6.46 -18.02 12.40
N ASP A 186 6.49 -19.34 12.50
CA ASP A 186 7.35 -20.17 11.65
C ASP A 186 6.99 -20.02 10.16
N ARG A 187 5.70 -19.99 9.83
CA ARG A 187 5.22 -19.77 8.46
C ARG A 187 5.54 -18.36 7.95
N LEU A 188 5.38 -17.35 8.79
CA LEU A 188 5.73 -15.96 8.44
C LEU A 188 7.22 -15.83 8.13
N VAL A 189 8.08 -16.41 8.95
CA VAL A 189 9.54 -16.40 8.74
C VAL A 189 9.91 -17.14 7.45
N ASP A 190 9.36 -18.34 7.21
CA ASP A 190 9.61 -19.11 5.97
C ASP A 190 9.12 -18.34 4.72
N LEU A 191 7.90 -17.80 4.75
CA LEU A 191 7.36 -16.99 3.65
C LEU A 191 8.26 -15.80 3.35
N THR A 192 8.68 -15.08 4.39
CA THR A 192 9.55 -13.91 4.25
C THR A 192 10.93 -14.29 3.72
N ASP A 193 11.53 -15.38 4.19
CA ASP A 193 12.79 -15.90 3.68
C ASP A 193 12.73 -16.29 2.20
N ARG A 194 11.65 -16.94 1.79
CA ARG A 194 11.41 -17.33 0.40
C ARG A 194 11.20 -16.10 -0.49
N LEU A 195 10.42 -15.13 -0.01
CA LEU A 195 10.19 -13.86 -0.69
C LEU A 195 11.51 -13.10 -0.85
N ARG A 196 12.26 -12.90 0.23
CA ARG A 196 13.53 -12.16 0.24
C ARG A 196 14.56 -12.76 -0.69
N ARG A 197 14.66 -14.10 -0.77
CA ARG A 197 15.54 -14.77 -1.74
C ARG A 197 15.22 -14.43 -3.21
N THR A 198 13.97 -14.11 -3.49
CA THR A 198 13.51 -13.81 -4.86
C THR A 198 13.62 -12.34 -5.20
N VAL A 199 13.18 -11.45 -4.29
CA VAL A 199 13.21 -9.99 -4.51
C VAL A 199 14.62 -9.41 -4.29
N GLY A 200 15.51 -10.16 -3.64
CA GLY A 200 16.89 -9.75 -3.43
C GLY A 200 17.01 -8.52 -2.55
N GLY A 201 17.71 -7.49 -3.04
CA GLY A 201 17.92 -6.23 -2.32
C GLY A 201 16.82 -5.17 -2.55
N ASP A 202 15.74 -5.48 -3.27
CA ASP A 202 14.61 -4.55 -3.40
C ASP A 202 13.96 -4.33 -2.01
N PRO A 203 13.62 -3.09 -1.63
CA PRO A 203 12.99 -2.81 -0.35
C PRO A 203 11.67 -3.55 -0.15
N LEU A 204 11.51 -4.09 1.06
CA LEU A 204 10.32 -4.81 1.50
C LEU A 204 9.78 -4.18 2.77
N ALA A 205 8.49 -3.89 2.81
CA ALA A 205 7.84 -3.35 4.00
C ALA A 205 7.02 -4.42 4.74
N ALA A 206 7.02 -4.34 6.07
CA ALA A 206 6.13 -5.06 6.96
C ALA A 206 5.04 -4.13 7.48
N ILE A 207 3.78 -4.41 7.15
CA ILE A 207 2.63 -3.78 7.80
C ILE A 207 2.28 -4.64 9.00
N VAL A 208 2.36 -4.08 10.20
CA VAL A 208 2.25 -4.86 11.44
C VAL A 208 1.16 -4.34 12.35
N MET A 209 0.58 -5.24 13.11
CA MET A 209 -0.30 -4.85 14.22
C MET A 209 0.45 -3.89 15.15
N PRO A 210 -0.26 -2.90 15.72
CA PRO A 210 0.37 -1.96 16.64
C PRO A 210 1.00 -2.73 17.82
N PRO A 211 2.29 -2.56 18.13
CA PRO A 211 2.90 -3.27 19.26
C PRO A 211 2.20 -3.01 20.62
N ILE A 212 1.57 -1.87 20.84
CA ILE A 212 0.72 -1.66 22.01
C ILE A 212 -0.34 -2.75 22.15
N ILE A 213 -0.93 -3.20 21.02
CA ILE A 213 -1.94 -4.28 21.04
C ILE A 213 -1.31 -5.58 21.49
N THR A 214 -0.21 -5.98 20.83
CA THR A 214 0.42 -7.28 21.08
C THR A 214 1.16 -7.35 22.40
N ASP A 215 1.68 -6.23 22.87
CA ASP A 215 2.54 -6.18 24.05
C ASP A 215 1.80 -5.80 25.35
N GLN A 216 0.63 -5.15 25.27
CA GLN A 216 -0.10 -4.65 26.44
C GLN A 216 -1.59 -4.99 26.45
N ILE A 217 -2.32 -4.76 25.35
CA ILE A 217 -3.78 -4.81 25.35
C ILE A 217 -4.29 -6.24 25.13
N ASN A 218 -3.70 -6.97 24.18
CA ASN A 218 -4.11 -8.32 23.81
C ASN A 218 -2.89 -9.21 23.58
N LEU A 219 -2.27 -9.61 24.65
CA LEU A 219 -1.10 -10.51 24.63
C LEU A 219 -1.36 -11.87 23.98
N ALA A 220 -2.64 -12.24 23.82
CA ALA A 220 -3.03 -13.50 23.19
C ALA A 220 -3.15 -13.37 21.65
N PHE A 221 -3.09 -12.18 21.09
CA PHE A 221 -3.25 -11.97 19.64
C PHE A 221 -2.12 -12.65 18.86
N TRP A 222 -0.85 -12.38 19.23
CA TRP A 222 0.31 -13.03 18.64
C TRP A 222 1.46 -13.14 19.65
N PRO A 223 1.33 -14.04 20.65
CA PRO A 223 2.41 -14.24 21.63
C PRO A 223 3.67 -14.77 20.92
N GLY A 224 4.81 -14.14 21.20
CA GLY A 224 6.07 -14.49 20.56
C GLY A 224 6.12 -14.13 19.07
N PHE A 225 5.61 -12.96 18.71
CA PHE A 225 5.81 -12.43 17.36
C PHE A 225 7.32 -12.40 17.04
N PRO A 226 7.77 -12.89 15.88
CA PRO A 226 9.17 -13.19 15.61
C PRO A 226 9.96 -11.93 15.19
N TRP A 227 10.03 -10.92 16.07
CA TRP A 227 10.70 -9.65 15.78
C TRP A 227 12.16 -9.84 15.40
N ASP A 228 12.90 -10.65 16.16
CA ASP A 228 14.33 -10.87 15.96
C ASP A 228 14.62 -11.53 14.60
N GLU A 229 13.78 -12.53 14.23
CA GLU A 229 13.94 -13.25 12.97
C GLU A 229 13.57 -12.38 11.76
N LEU A 230 12.67 -11.39 11.94
CA LEU A 230 12.22 -10.52 10.85
C LEU A 230 13.06 -9.24 10.72
N ALA A 231 13.85 -8.87 11.73
CA ALA A 231 14.55 -7.60 11.84
C ALA A 231 15.42 -7.25 10.62
N ASP A 232 16.14 -8.24 10.06
CA ASP A 232 17.00 -8.08 8.88
C ASP A 232 16.30 -8.43 7.56
N ARG A 233 15.00 -8.72 7.58
CA ARG A 233 14.24 -9.15 6.41
C ARG A 233 13.36 -8.07 5.82
N TYR A 234 13.00 -7.09 6.62
CA TYR A 234 12.20 -5.94 6.20
C TYR A 234 13.01 -4.65 6.33
N ASP A 235 12.86 -3.78 5.35
CA ASP A 235 13.57 -2.50 5.27
C ASP A 235 12.73 -1.36 5.85
N VAL A 236 11.40 -1.52 5.86
CA VAL A 236 10.45 -0.52 6.37
C VAL A 236 9.39 -1.21 7.23
N TRP A 237 9.08 -0.64 8.38
CA TRP A 237 8.05 -1.10 9.29
C TRP A 237 6.88 -0.12 9.30
N MET A 238 5.66 -0.61 9.07
CA MET A 238 4.46 0.21 8.95
C MET A 238 3.47 -0.22 10.05
N THR A 239 3.20 0.68 11.00
CA THR A 239 2.33 0.35 12.16
C THR A 239 0.89 0.75 11.90
N MET A 240 -0.06 -0.17 12.08
CA MET A 240 -1.51 0.08 11.99
C MET A 240 -2.01 0.82 13.24
N GLY A 241 -1.64 2.07 13.40
CA GLY A 241 -1.88 2.88 14.58
C GLY A 241 -3.30 3.48 14.65
N TYR A 242 -4.34 2.65 14.57
CA TYR A 242 -5.74 3.06 14.53
C TYR A 242 -6.26 3.47 15.92
N TRP A 243 -5.89 4.68 16.39
CA TRP A 243 -6.34 5.21 17.69
C TRP A 243 -7.85 5.38 17.78
N SER A 244 -8.55 5.58 16.66
CA SER A 244 -10.00 5.75 16.62
C SER A 244 -10.77 4.52 17.18
N PHE A 245 -10.17 3.34 17.17
CA PHE A 245 -10.70 2.13 17.81
C PHE A 245 -10.36 2.00 19.30
N ARG A 246 -9.65 2.97 19.88
CA ARG A 246 -9.12 2.87 21.23
C ARG A 246 -9.91 3.74 22.20
N THR A 247 -9.64 3.55 23.48
CA THR A 247 -10.23 4.29 24.58
C THR A 247 -9.15 4.80 25.51
N GLU A 248 -9.47 5.73 26.39
CA GLU A 248 -8.58 6.31 27.37
C GLU A 248 -7.32 6.91 26.72
N GLU A 249 -6.12 6.66 27.30
CA GLU A 249 -4.86 7.18 26.79
C GLU A 249 -4.51 6.68 25.37
N HIS A 250 -4.98 5.47 25.02
CA HIS A 250 -4.73 4.90 23.70
C HIS A 250 -5.58 5.53 22.59
N ALA A 251 -6.60 6.31 22.93
CA ALA A 251 -7.35 7.12 21.96
C ALA A 251 -6.67 8.46 21.65
N ASP A 252 -5.59 8.81 22.36
CA ASP A 252 -4.77 9.98 22.03
C ASP A 252 -3.87 9.68 20.82
N PRO A 253 -4.05 10.41 19.69
CA PRO A 253 -3.32 10.13 18.46
C PRO A 253 -1.81 10.35 18.61
N ALA A 254 -1.36 11.31 19.40
CA ALA A 254 0.06 11.56 19.62
C ALA A 254 0.69 10.44 20.44
N PHE A 255 0.08 10.10 21.57
CA PHE A 255 0.56 9.01 22.43
C PHE A 255 0.61 7.68 21.68
N TYR A 256 -0.51 7.31 21.03
CA TYR A 256 -0.62 6.02 20.36
C TYR A 256 0.39 5.87 19.22
N THR A 257 0.57 6.92 18.42
CA THR A 257 1.54 6.94 17.31
C THR A 257 2.97 6.83 17.83
N ALA A 258 3.35 7.71 18.76
CA ALA A 258 4.72 7.72 19.32
C ALA A 258 5.08 6.39 19.98
N GLU A 259 4.18 5.86 20.81
CA GLU A 259 4.44 4.63 21.55
C GLU A 259 4.57 3.42 20.61
N ASN A 260 3.78 3.32 19.55
CA ASN A 260 3.91 2.24 18.59
C ASN A 260 5.23 2.31 17.81
N ILE A 261 5.70 3.49 17.43
CA ILE A 261 7.00 3.67 16.76
C ILE A 261 8.14 3.24 17.68
N ARG A 262 8.14 3.70 18.92
CA ARG A 262 9.17 3.33 19.93
C ARG A 262 9.20 1.83 20.17
N ARG A 263 8.04 1.19 20.26
CA ARG A 263 7.93 -0.26 20.49
C ARG A 263 8.40 -1.08 19.31
N VAL A 264 8.11 -0.68 18.07
CA VAL A 264 8.70 -1.34 16.88
C VAL A 264 10.22 -1.35 17.02
N ARG A 265 10.82 -0.19 17.25
CA ARG A 265 12.29 -0.09 17.39
C ARG A 265 12.85 -0.89 18.56
N ALA A 266 12.14 -0.89 19.68
CA ALA A 266 12.53 -1.66 20.87
C ALA A 266 12.43 -3.17 20.64
N ASN A 267 11.34 -3.63 20.03
CA ASN A 267 11.11 -5.04 19.74
C ASN A 267 12.08 -5.60 18.70
N LEU A 268 12.56 -4.75 17.78
CA LEU A 268 13.59 -5.10 16.80
C LEU A 268 15.02 -5.00 17.35
N ASP A 269 15.23 -4.41 18.53
CA ASP A 269 16.55 -3.96 19.02
C ASP A 269 17.29 -3.07 18.00
N GLN A 270 16.53 -2.27 17.24
CA GLN A 270 17.04 -1.38 16.18
C GLN A 270 16.50 0.05 16.38
N PRO A 271 17.20 0.92 17.13
CA PRO A 271 16.75 2.30 17.39
C PRO A 271 16.51 3.14 16.12
N GLU A 272 17.24 2.82 15.04
CA GLU A 272 17.19 3.52 13.75
C GLU A 272 16.30 2.81 12.72
N ALA A 273 15.51 1.80 13.13
CA ALA A 273 14.60 1.12 12.22
C ALA A 273 13.69 2.14 11.49
N VAL A 274 13.56 1.98 10.18
CA VAL A 274 12.76 2.85 9.33
C VAL A 274 11.28 2.55 9.58
N VAL A 275 10.55 3.53 10.13
CA VAL A 275 9.13 3.38 10.48
C VAL A 275 8.28 4.39 9.73
N HIS A 276 7.18 3.93 9.16
CA HIS A 276 6.08 4.74 8.60
C HIS A 276 4.83 4.53 9.48
N GLY A 277 4.23 5.61 9.96
CA GLY A 277 3.03 5.51 10.80
C GLY A 277 1.75 5.48 9.98
N ILE A 278 0.89 4.48 10.21
CA ILE A 278 -0.47 4.46 9.66
C ILE A 278 -1.42 4.87 10.78
N GLY A 279 -2.18 5.91 10.56
CA GLY A 279 -3.13 6.44 11.54
C GLY A 279 -4.59 6.27 11.14
N GLY A 280 -5.48 6.59 12.00
CA GLY A 280 -6.91 6.65 11.71
C GLY A 280 -7.67 5.47 12.33
N ILE A 281 -8.77 5.10 11.80
CA ILE A 281 -9.27 4.97 10.40
C ILE A 281 -9.93 6.26 9.96
N GLY A 282 -9.76 6.57 8.66
CA GLY A 282 -10.39 7.70 8.04
C GLY A 282 -10.22 9.02 8.77
N SER A 283 -10.96 10.02 8.38
CA SER A 283 -11.10 11.25 9.15
C SER A 283 -12.43 11.94 8.83
N ALA A 284 -13.27 12.06 9.84
CA ALA A 284 -14.60 12.62 9.71
C ALA A 284 -14.58 14.17 9.64
N ASP A 285 -14.92 14.70 8.49
CA ASP A 285 -15.12 16.15 8.28
C ASP A 285 -16.49 16.47 7.62
N GLY A 286 -17.39 15.49 7.60
CA GLY A 286 -18.70 15.57 6.95
C GLY A 286 -18.69 15.32 5.44
N THR A 287 -17.51 15.05 4.84
CA THR A 287 -17.37 14.71 3.41
C THR A 287 -16.85 13.29 3.19
N ALA A 288 -16.35 12.64 4.24
CA ALA A 288 -15.86 11.27 4.22
C ALA A 288 -16.98 10.27 3.93
N LEU A 289 -16.63 9.18 3.22
CA LEU A 289 -17.45 7.99 3.22
C LEU A 289 -17.41 7.37 4.62
N VAL A 290 -18.54 6.96 5.14
CA VAL A 290 -18.64 6.36 6.46
C VAL A 290 -19.02 4.91 6.29
N ASP A 291 -18.16 3.99 6.73
CA ASP A 291 -18.53 2.60 6.86
C ASP A 291 -19.26 2.40 8.20
N PRO A 292 -20.51 1.89 8.18
CA PRO A 292 -21.29 1.70 9.38
C PRO A 292 -20.57 0.77 10.38
N GLY A 293 -20.20 1.32 11.54
CA GLY A 293 -19.56 0.58 12.61
C GLY A 293 -18.06 0.79 12.75
N GLU A 294 -17.43 1.56 11.86
CA GLU A 294 -16.05 2.00 12.00
C GLU A 294 -15.95 3.40 12.60
N PRO A 295 -15.30 3.55 13.76
CA PRO A 295 -15.07 4.85 14.36
C PRO A 295 -13.98 5.59 13.59
N LEU A 296 -14.38 6.65 12.88
CA LEU A 296 -13.43 7.51 12.18
C LEU A 296 -12.66 8.42 13.16
N ALA A 297 -11.40 8.69 12.84
CA ALA A 297 -10.63 9.75 13.47
C ALA A 297 -11.30 11.12 13.25
N THR A 298 -10.99 12.08 14.06
CA THR A 298 -11.46 13.47 13.89
C THR A 298 -10.39 14.29 13.15
N ILE A 299 -10.81 15.41 12.57
CA ILE A 299 -9.87 16.31 11.90
C ILE A 299 -8.84 16.90 12.90
N ASP A 300 -9.23 17.06 14.16
CA ASP A 300 -8.38 17.60 15.24
C ASP A 300 -7.26 16.61 15.63
N ASP A 301 -7.42 15.32 15.34
CA ASP A 301 -6.42 14.28 15.65
C ASP A 301 -5.21 14.37 14.72
N LEU A 302 -5.34 14.95 13.53
CA LEU A 302 -4.32 14.90 12.48
C LEU A 302 -3.06 15.70 12.85
N GLY A 303 -3.21 16.86 13.50
CA GLY A 303 -2.08 17.65 13.98
C GLY A 303 -1.21 16.90 14.99
N PRO A 304 -1.79 16.39 16.10
CA PRO A 304 -1.08 15.54 17.06
C PRO A 304 -0.44 14.29 16.45
N PHE A 305 -1.11 13.63 15.50
CA PHE A 305 -0.56 12.49 14.76
C PHE A 305 0.72 12.85 14.01
N VAL A 306 0.68 13.91 13.18
CA VAL A 306 1.85 14.32 12.37
C VAL A 306 2.98 14.84 13.26
N ALA A 307 2.67 15.54 14.35
CA ALA A 307 3.67 15.95 15.32
C ALA A 307 4.41 14.75 15.92
N ALA A 308 3.68 13.71 16.34
CA ALA A 308 4.28 12.50 16.88
C ALA A 308 5.17 11.76 15.86
N LEU A 309 4.76 11.68 14.59
CA LEU A 309 5.62 11.13 13.52
C LEU A 309 6.94 11.88 13.42
N SER A 310 6.90 13.21 13.47
CA SER A 310 8.08 14.07 13.39
C SER A 310 8.99 13.91 14.61
N ASP A 311 8.42 13.93 15.81
CA ASP A 311 9.17 13.83 17.07
C ASP A 311 9.86 12.48 17.20
N GLU A 312 9.24 11.42 16.73
CA GLU A 312 9.81 10.06 16.74
C GLU A 312 10.69 9.79 15.50
N GLY A 313 10.86 10.73 14.58
CA GLY A 313 11.69 10.54 13.39
C GLY A 313 11.17 9.41 12.49
N ALA A 314 9.86 9.28 12.34
CA ALA A 314 9.27 8.43 11.31
C ALA A 314 9.66 8.95 9.91
N VAL A 315 9.68 8.08 8.90
CA VAL A 315 10.01 8.51 7.53
C VAL A 315 8.80 9.02 6.77
N GLY A 316 7.60 8.69 7.22
CA GLY A 316 6.35 9.09 6.60
C GLY A 316 5.15 8.76 7.46
N GLY A 317 3.98 9.16 6.97
CA GLY A 317 2.70 8.90 7.61
C GLY A 317 1.55 8.84 6.62
N SER A 318 0.51 8.14 7.00
CA SER A 318 -0.70 7.96 6.19
C SER A 318 -1.91 7.75 7.08
N ILE A 319 -3.10 8.02 6.55
CA ILE A 319 -4.38 7.63 7.17
C ILE A 319 -5.00 6.53 6.30
N TYR A 320 -5.45 5.47 6.93
CA TYR A 320 -6.21 4.41 6.28
C TYR A 320 -7.70 4.78 6.34
N ASP A 321 -8.42 5.03 5.21
CA ASP A 321 -7.95 4.99 3.83
C ASP A 321 -8.36 6.28 3.06
N TRP A 322 -8.13 6.30 1.72
CA TRP A 322 -8.53 7.42 0.87
C TRP A 322 -10.04 7.66 0.89
N ALA A 323 -10.84 6.62 0.74
CA ALA A 323 -12.30 6.72 0.64
C ALA A 323 -12.93 7.30 1.92
N THR A 324 -12.40 6.93 3.08
CA THR A 324 -12.90 7.33 4.40
C THR A 324 -12.25 8.61 4.95
N THR A 325 -11.21 9.14 4.30
CA THR A 325 -10.60 10.43 4.67
C THR A 325 -11.28 11.58 3.93
N GLY A 326 -11.96 12.47 4.65
CA GLY A 326 -12.71 13.57 4.07
C GLY A 326 -11.84 14.64 3.41
N THR A 327 -12.45 15.46 2.54
CA THR A 327 -11.74 16.44 1.71
C THR A 327 -10.99 17.50 2.53
N GLN A 328 -11.54 17.96 3.67
CA GLN A 328 -10.85 18.92 4.53
C GLN A 328 -9.68 18.27 5.26
N ALA A 329 -9.85 17.02 5.69
CA ALA A 329 -8.81 16.24 6.32
C ALA A 329 -7.64 15.99 5.38
N ARG A 330 -7.91 15.65 4.10
CA ARG A 330 -6.86 15.50 3.07
C ARG A 330 -6.03 16.76 2.89
N ARG A 331 -6.68 17.93 2.83
CA ARG A 331 -5.99 19.24 2.73
C ARG A 331 -5.15 19.53 3.95
N LEU A 332 -5.70 19.32 5.14
CA LEU A 332 -4.96 19.53 6.38
C LEU A 332 -3.74 18.59 6.48
N LEU A 333 -3.91 17.32 6.12
CA LEU A 333 -2.79 16.38 6.07
C LEU A 333 -1.71 16.83 5.09
N ALA A 334 -2.08 17.30 3.90
CA ALA A 334 -1.14 17.84 2.92
C ALA A 334 -0.32 19.00 3.51
N ASP A 335 -0.98 19.96 4.15
CA ASP A 335 -0.33 21.12 4.77
C ASP A 335 0.61 20.70 5.92
N LEU A 336 0.18 19.79 6.79
CA LEU A 336 0.95 19.30 7.91
C LEU A 336 2.18 18.50 7.45
N MET A 337 2.01 17.62 6.46
CA MET A 337 3.06 16.75 5.95
C MET A 337 4.06 17.46 5.02
N ALA A 338 3.71 18.59 4.42
CA ALA A 338 4.66 19.44 3.72
C ALA A 338 5.79 19.93 4.66
N GLY A 339 5.43 20.39 5.87
CA GLY A 339 6.41 20.77 6.90
C GLY A 339 7.21 19.59 7.45
N PHE A 340 6.62 18.41 7.51
CA PHE A 340 7.29 17.18 7.94
C PHE A 340 8.46 16.79 7.03
N SER A 341 8.28 16.84 5.71
CA SER A 341 9.32 16.50 4.73
C SER A 341 10.54 17.42 4.80
N GLU A 342 10.35 18.72 5.06
CA GLU A 342 11.44 19.68 5.22
C GLU A 342 12.29 19.41 6.47
N ALA A 343 11.66 19.03 7.57
CA ALA A 343 12.33 18.71 8.83
C ALA A 343 13.16 17.41 8.74
N SER A 344 12.69 16.43 7.97
CA SER A 344 13.38 15.15 7.77
C SER A 344 14.62 15.26 6.88
N THR A 345 14.67 16.22 5.96
CA THR A 345 15.85 16.48 5.11
C THR A 345 16.93 17.33 5.79
N ALA A 346 16.61 17.96 6.91
CA ALA A 346 17.52 18.84 7.66
C ALA A 346 18.30 18.13 8.79
N ARG A 347 18.02 16.86 9.05
CA ARG A 347 18.70 16.02 10.05
C ARG A 347 19.62 14.99 9.39
#